data_c86bac3842ae1c4cf2c8cef5aa953a17
#
_entry.id   c86bac3842ae1c4cf2c8cef5aa953a17
#
_cell.length_a   1.000
_cell.length_b   1.000
_cell.length_c   1.000
_cell.angle_alpha   90.00
_cell.angle_beta   90.00
_cell.angle_gamma   90.00
#
_symmetry.space_group_name_H-M   'P 1'
#
loop_
_entity.id
_entity.type
_entity.pdbx_description
1 polymer ?
#
loop_
_entity_poly.entity_id
_entity_poly.type
_entity_poly.pdbx_seq_one_letter_code
_entity_poly.pdbx_strand_id
1 'polypeptide(L)'
;MAIFDQHGQRCDLLALLRRADAPLDVAVTMGAQHRLPVRVLAVPVLPAVADQRRRRFRQPWRDNGRTPSAWVLALAAWTVAITTVPTGLVTLPEALVVLRARWPIELRVKLRKSHGQVARWRSQQRWRIFCEVYAKVLAMVVLHWVLVVTCWHDPKRRLRKAAQPLHHHALTLVHALVPSHRRAQAAVHLLQACFTIDGRLNARHKQPHTYQLLLAC
;
A
#
# COMPACT_ATOMS: atom_id res chain seq x y z
N MET A 1 7.50 -7.85 -20.88
CA MET A 1 8.47 -8.36 -19.89
C MET A 1 8.81 -9.79 -20.26
N ALA A 2 10.08 -10.11 -20.47
CA ALA A 2 10.51 -11.46 -20.84
C ALA A 2 10.85 -12.25 -19.58
N ILE A 3 10.30 -13.45 -19.48
CA ILE A 3 10.52 -14.40 -18.39
C ILE A 3 11.14 -15.66 -19.02
N PHE A 4 12.13 -16.21 -18.36
CA PHE A 4 12.85 -17.39 -18.81
C PHE A 4 12.86 -18.44 -17.70
N ASP A 5 12.80 -19.70 -18.08
CA ASP A 5 12.92 -20.84 -17.16
C ASP A 5 14.37 -21.06 -16.71
N GLN A 6 14.58 -22.11 -15.93
CA GLN A 6 15.90 -22.52 -15.46
C GLN A 6 16.84 -22.96 -16.59
N HIS A 7 16.30 -23.32 -17.76
CA HIS A 7 17.05 -23.72 -18.95
C HIS A 7 17.29 -22.55 -19.92
N GLY A 8 16.88 -21.33 -19.53
CA GLY A 8 17.03 -20.14 -20.36
C GLY A 8 16.05 -20.02 -21.50
N GLN A 9 15.01 -20.89 -21.56
CA GLN A 9 13.94 -20.81 -22.54
C GLN A 9 12.91 -19.78 -22.15
N ARG A 10 12.39 -19.04 -23.11
CA ARG A 10 11.38 -18.02 -22.88
C ARG A 10 10.06 -18.66 -22.45
N CYS A 11 9.58 -18.30 -21.28
CA CYS A 11 8.32 -18.77 -20.73
C CYS A 11 7.19 -17.78 -20.96
N ASP A 12 6.01 -18.26 -21.38
CA ASP A 12 4.78 -17.50 -21.31
C ASP A 12 4.14 -17.67 -19.93
N LEU A 13 4.03 -16.57 -19.19
CA LEU A 13 3.41 -16.55 -17.87
C LEU A 13 1.98 -17.12 -17.89
N LEU A 14 1.19 -16.80 -18.92
CA LEU A 14 -0.17 -17.33 -19.02
C LEU A 14 -0.20 -18.84 -19.27
N ALA A 15 0.73 -19.36 -20.05
CA ALA A 15 0.85 -20.80 -20.26
C ALA A 15 1.21 -21.52 -18.96
N LEU A 16 2.11 -20.93 -18.14
CA LEU A 16 2.43 -21.44 -16.82
C LEU A 16 1.20 -21.42 -15.89
N LEU A 17 0.47 -20.30 -15.85
CA LEU A 17 -0.71 -20.14 -15.00
C LEU A 17 -1.87 -21.07 -15.42
N ARG A 18 -2.06 -21.31 -16.71
CA ARG A 18 -3.10 -22.22 -17.23
C ARG A 18 -2.83 -23.69 -16.92
N ARG A 19 -1.56 -24.07 -16.81
CA ARG A 19 -1.15 -25.45 -16.43
C ARG A 19 -1.20 -25.66 -14.94
N ALA A 20 -1.24 -24.62 -14.15
CA ALA A 20 -1.24 -24.69 -12.70
C ALA A 20 -2.68 -24.72 -12.17
N ASP A 21 -3.14 -25.88 -11.71
CA ASP A 21 -4.43 -26.04 -11.01
C ASP A 21 -4.37 -25.59 -9.54
N ALA A 22 -3.17 -25.30 -9.05
CA ALA A 22 -2.85 -24.97 -7.66
C ALA A 22 -2.02 -23.67 -7.57
N PRO A 23 -1.81 -23.10 -6.38
CA PRO A 23 -0.87 -22.01 -6.18
C PRO A 23 0.52 -22.32 -6.73
N LEU A 24 1.06 -21.40 -7.53
CA LEU A 24 2.33 -21.55 -8.24
C LEU A 24 3.43 -20.79 -7.51
N ASP A 25 4.57 -21.43 -7.35
CA ASP A 25 5.79 -20.87 -6.78
C ASP A 25 6.99 -21.38 -7.56
N VAL A 26 7.48 -20.58 -8.49
CA VAL A 26 8.50 -21.01 -9.46
C VAL A 26 9.64 -20.01 -9.54
N ALA A 27 10.87 -20.53 -9.47
CA ALA A 27 12.07 -19.76 -9.73
C ALA A 27 12.23 -19.58 -11.25
N VAL A 28 12.39 -18.34 -11.68
CA VAL A 28 12.57 -17.93 -13.09
C VAL A 28 13.60 -16.83 -13.18
N THR A 29 14.07 -16.55 -14.38
CA THR A 29 14.89 -15.36 -14.64
C THR A 29 14.09 -14.34 -15.42
N MET A 30 14.25 -13.06 -15.08
CA MET A 30 13.49 -11.96 -15.65
C MET A 30 14.42 -10.94 -16.30
N GLY A 31 14.03 -10.45 -17.48
CA GLY A 31 14.77 -9.43 -18.21
C GLY A 31 15.49 -10.02 -19.43
N ALA A 32 15.58 -9.24 -20.51
CA ALA A 32 16.22 -9.69 -21.75
C ALA A 32 17.75 -9.69 -21.66
N GLN A 33 18.32 -8.68 -20.98
CA GLN A 33 19.78 -8.48 -20.92
C GLN A 33 20.40 -8.99 -19.61
N HIS A 34 19.82 -8.64 -18.47
CA HIS A 34 20.43 -8.91 -17.16
C HIS A 34 19.94 -10.19 -16.48
N ARG A 35 18.90 -10.84 -16.99
CA ARG A 35 18.38 -12.13 -16.50
C ARG A 35 18.41 -12.26 -14.97
N LEU A 36 17.73 -11.34 -14.29
CA LEU A 36 17.68 -11.33 -12.83
C LEU A 36 16.95 -12.57 -12.31
N PRO A 37 17.56 -13.35 -11.39
CA PRO A 37 16.87 -14.46 -10.77
C PRO A 37 15.75 -13.92 -9.89
N VAL A 38 14.54 -14.40 -10.14
CA VAL A 38 13.33 -14.01 -9.41
C VAL A 38 12.45 -15.22 -9.18
N ARG A 39 11.56 -15.11 -8.24
CA ARG A 39 10.56 -16.12 -7.90
C ARG A 39 9.19 -15.54 -8.27
N VAL A 40 8.44 -16.26 -9.08
CA VAL A 40 7.06 -15.91 -9.44
C VAL A 40 6.11 -16.67 -8.54
N LEU A 41 5.31 -15.91 -7.81
CA LEU A 41 4.26 -16.39 -6.93
C LEU A 41 2.92 -16.11 -7.58
N ALA A 42 2.08 -17.11 -7.75
CA ALA A 42 0.75 -16.91 -8.30
C ALA A 42 -0.28 -17.75 -7.54
N VAL A 43 -1.39 -17.11 -7.17
CA VAL A 43 -2.49 -17.76 -6.47
C VAL A 43 -3.78 -17.49 -7.22
N PRO A 44 -4.58 -18.54 -7.51
CA PRO A 44 -5.88 -18.37 -8.12
C PRO A 44 -6.81 -17.61 -7.17
N VAL A 45 -7.67 -16.78 -7.71
CA VAL A 45 -8.69 -16.07 -6.93
C VAL A 45 -10.07 -16.67 -7.18
N LEU A 46 -10.97 -16.49 -6.23
CA LEU A 46 -12.35 -16.91 -6.38
C LEU A 46 -12.98 -16.33 -7.66
N PRO A 47 -13.83 -17.10 -8.39
CA PRO A 47 -14.44 -16.64 -9.65
C PRO A 47 -15.13 -15.28 -9.53
N ALA A 48 -15.88 -15.05 -8.44
CA ALA A 48 -16.54 -13.78 -8.17
C ALA A 48 -15.55 -12.58 -8.07
N VAL A 49 -14.36 -12.82 -7.49
CA VAL A 49 -13.29 -11.81 -7.41
C VAL A 49 -12.66 -11.56 -8.78
N ALA A 50 -12.45 -12.63 -9.56
CA ALA A 50 -11.94 -12.54 -10.92
C ALA A 50 -12.87 -11.70 -11.80
N ASP A 51 -14.19 -11.93 -11.72
CA ASP A 51 -15.18 -11.18 -12.48
C ASP A 51 -15.25 -9.71 -12.06
N GLN A 52 -15.16 -9.43 -10.77
CA GLN A 52 -15.07 -8.06 -10.28
C GLN A 52 -13.80 -7.36 -10.81
N ARG A 53 -12.65 -8.05 -10.84
CA ARG A 53 -11.40 -7.51 -11.40
C ARG A 53 -11.53 -7.28 -12.92
N ARG A 54 -12.13 -8.20 -13.66
CA ARG A 54 -12.40 -8.05 -15.11
C ARG A 54 -13.27 -6.83 -15.40
N ARG A 55 -14.34 -6.61 -14.61
CA ARG A 55 -15.20 -5.41 -14.72
C ARG A 55 -14.40 -4.13 -14.47
N ARG A 56 -13.55 -4.10 -13.42
CA ARG A 56 -12.69 -2.96 -13.11
C ARG A 56 -11.65 -2.68 -14.19
N PHE A 57 -11.09 -3.72 -14.81
CA PHE A 57 -10.15 -3.52 -15.91
C PHE A 57 -10.82 -3.01 -17.18
N ARG A 58 -12.03 -3.45 -17.46
CA ARG A 58 -12.79 -3.00 -18.65
C ARG A 58 -13.16 -1.52 -18.55
N GLN A 59 -13.45 -0.99 -17.38
CA GLN A 59 -13.93 0.38 -17.20
C GLN A 59 -12.98 1.43 -17.79
N PRO A 60 -11.70 1.56 -17.38
CA PRO A 60 -10.79 2.56 -17.92
C PRO A 60 -10.50 2.39 -19.41
N TRP A 61 -10.55 1.15 -19.91
CA TRP A 61 -10.36 0.87 -21.33
C TRP A 61 -11.58 1.33 -22.15
N ARG A 62 -12.78 1.11 -21.62
CA ARG A 62 -14.03 1.58 -22.23
C ARG A 62 -14.07 3.11 -22.27
N ASP A 63 -13.68 3.77 -21.18
CA ASP A 63 -13.66 5.23 -21.09
C ASP A 63 -12.69 5.85 -22.13
N ASN A 64 -11.68 5.10 -22.58
CA ASN A 64 -10.75 5.47 -23.62
C ASN A 64 -11.08 4.87 -25.00
N GLY A 65 -12.27 4.32 -25.20
CA GLY A 65 -12.68 3.71 -26.48
C GLY A 65 -11.90 2.45 -26.87
N ARG A 66 -11.26 1.77 -25.90
CA ARG A 66 -10.41 0.58 -26.15
C ARG A 66 -10.98 -0.64 -25.44
N THR A 67 -10.57 -1.83 -25.90
CA THR A 67 -10.86 -3.10 -25.23
C THR A 67 -9.59 -3.69 -24.61
N PRO A 68 -9.64 -4.20 -23.35
CA PRO A 68 -8.50 -4.87 -22.76
C PRO A 68 -8.18 -6.16 -23.52
N SER A 69 -6.89 -6.48 -23.66
CA SER A 69 -6.47 -7.72 -24.30
C SER A 69 -6.93 -8.95 -23.51
N ALA A 70 -7.12 -10.08 -24.23
CA ALA A 70 -7.49 -11.36 -23.61
C ALA A 70 -6.48 -11.77 -22.52
N TRP A 71 -5.21 -11.42 -22.69
CA TRP A 71 -4.14 -11.64 -21.71
C TRP A 71 -4.39 -10.91 -20.38
N VAL A 72 -4.76 -9.63 -20.41
CA VAL A 72 -5.07 -8.85 -19.21
C VAL A 72 -6.30 -9.41 -18.49
N LEU A 73 -7.32 -9.83 -19.23
CA LEU A 73 -8.53 -10.42 -18.67
C LEU A 73 -8.28 -11.81 -18.06
N ALA A 74 -7.37 -12.60 -18.63
CA ALA A 74 -6.98 -13.89 -18.09
C ALA A 74 -6.21 -13.74 -16.77
N LEU A 75 -5.30 -12.76 -16.68
CA LEU A 75 -4.59 -12.45 -15.44
C LEU A 75 -5.49 -12.01 -14.29
N ALA A 76 -6.70 -11.53 -14.56
CA ALA A 76 -7.65 -11.15 -13.52
C ALA A 76 -8.03 -12.31 -12.59
N ALA A 77 -7.92 -13.56 -13.06
CA ALA A 77 -8.18 -14.77 -12.28
C ALA A 77 -7.06 -15.12 -11.30
N TRP A 78 -5.93 -14.42 -11.36
CA TRP A 78 -4.75 -14.70 -10.56
C TRP A 78 -4.29 -13.49 -9.74
N THR A 79 -3.73 -13.76 -8.58
CA THR A 79 -2.88 -12.79 -7.88
C THR A 79 -1.44 -13.20 -8.13
N VAL A 80 -0.73 -12.38 -8.90
CA VAL A 80 0.67 -12.64 -9.28
C VAL A 80 1.57 -11.66 -8.55
N ALA A 81 2.62 -12.17 -7.95
CA ALA A 81 3.69 -11.40 -7.33
C ALA A 81 5.05 -11.90 -7.79
N ILE A 82 6.03 -11.01 -7.77
CA ILE A 82 7.41 -11.32 -8.10
C ILE A 82 8.27 -10.90 -6.93
N THR A 83 9.17 -11.76 -6.49
CA THR A 83 10.10 -11.49 -5.40
C THR A 83 11.49 -12.03 -5.73
N THR A 84 12.51 -11.41 -5.14
CA THR A 84 13.89 -11.90 -5.17
C THR A 84 14.23 -12.73 -3.92
N VAL A 85 13.31 -12.82 -2.96
CA VAL A 85 13.51 -13.57 -1.71
C VAL A 85 13.42 -15.07 -2.00
N PRO A 86 14.44 -15.87 -1.63
CA PRO A 86 14.43 -17.32 -1.85
C PRO A 86 13.38 -18.03 -0.99
N THR A 87 12.97 -19.23 -1.43
CA THR A 87 11.96 -20.05 -0.73
C THR A 87 12.37 -20.45 0.68
N GLY A 88 13.66 -20.63 0.93
CA GLY A 88 14.18 -20.99 2.27
C GLY A 88 14.03 -19.87 3.32
N LEU A 89 13.85 -18.61 2.91
CA LEU A 89 13.64 -17.48 3.83
C LEU A 89 12.16 -17.13 4.01
N VAL A 90 11.35 -17.28 2.98
CA VAL A 90 9.92 -16.90 3.01
C VAL A 90 9.11 -17.89 2.19
N THR A 91 8.18 -18.55 2.81
CA THR A 91 7.23 -19.48 2.17
C THR A 91 6.21 -18.73 1.32
N LEU A 92 5.47 -19.43 0.46
CA LEU A 92 4.42 -18.81 -0.35
C LEU A 92 3.33 -18.12 0.49
N PRO A 93 2.77 -18.71 1.56
CA PRO A 93 1.80 -18.04 2.43
C PRO A 93 2.35 -16.77 3.07
N GLU A 94 3.55 -16.81 3.62
CA GLU A 94 4.21 -15.64 4.24
C GLU A 94 4.46 -14.53 3.22
N ALA A 95 4.93 -14.88 2.02
CA ALA A 95 5.12 -13.90 0.93
C ALA A 95 3.82 -13.20 0.56
N LEU A 96 2.68 -13.90 0.57
CA LEU A 96 1.36 -13.29 0.32
C LEU A 96 0.93 -12.35 1.44
N VAL A 97 1.26 -12.65 2.69
CA VAL A 97 1.02 -11.76 3.84
C VAL A 97 1.87 -10.50 3.71
N VAL A 98 3.17 -10.64 3.41
CA VAL A 98 4.08 -9.50 3.16
C VAL A 98 3.59 -8.64 1.99
N LEU A 99 3.12 -9.27 0.90
CA LEU A 99 2.54 -8.54 -0.24
C LEU A 99 1.31 -7.71 0.18
N ARG A 100 0.47 -8.23 1.06
CA ARG A 100 -0.66 -7.46 1.63
C ARG A 100 -0.19 -6.36 2.57
N ALA A 101 0.84 -6.60 3.37
CA ALA A 101 1.44 -5.61 4.25
C ALA A 101 2.09 -4.44 3.48
N ARG A 102 2.49 -4.64 2.22
CA ARG A 102 2.97 -3.56 1.33
C ARG A 102 1.93 -2.48 1.04
N TRP A 103 0.65 -2.84 1.02
CA TRP A 103 -0.44 -1.88 0.74
C TRP A 103 -0.49 -0.67 1.68
N PRO A 104 -0.26 -0.78 3.01
CA PRO A 104 -0.11 0.36 3.90
C PRO A 104 0.98 1.36 3.48
N ILE A 105 2.06 0.90 2.85
CA ILE A 105 3.13 1.78 2.34
C ILE A 105 2.59 2.66 1.21
N GLU A 106 1.85 2.08 0.26
CA GLU A 106 1.21 2.84 -0.82
C GLU A 106 0.17 3.84 -0.28
N LEU A 107 -0.59 3.44 0.74
CA LEU A 107 -1.53 4.35 1.41
C LEU A 107 -0.81 5.52 2.08
N ARG A 108 0.36 5.31 2.69
CA ARG A 108 1.18 6.38 3.26
C ARG A 108 1.68 7.34 2.18
N VAL A 109 2.13 6.82 1.04
CA VAL A 109 2.55 7.67 -0.10
C VAL A 109 1.36 8.47 -0.66
N LYS A 110 0.18 7.86 -0.77
CA LYS A 110 -1.05 8.55 -1.19
C LYS A 110 -1.47 9.63 -0.19
N LEU A 111 -1.39 9.35 1.11
CA LEU A 111 -1.63 10.34 2.17
C LEU A 111 -0.69 11.54 2.05
N ARG A 112 0.60 11.29 1.82
CA ARG A 112 1.58 12.36 1.61
C ARG A 112 1.26 13.22 0.39
N LYS A 113 0.85 12.61 -0.71
CA LYS A 113 0.47 13.35 -1.94
C LYS A 113 -0.84 14.12 -1.77
N SER A 114 -1.86 13.54 -1.12
CA SER A 114 -3.19 14.14 -1.00
C SER A 114 -3.29 15.16 0.13
N HIS A 115 -2.76 14.87 1.32
CA HIS A 115 -2.83 15.77 2.47
C HIS A 115 -1.61 16.68 2.59
N GLY A 116 -0.41 16.19 2.26
CA GLY A 116 0.81 17.00 2.29
C GLY A 116 0.94 17.97 1.13
N GLN A 117 0.17 17.78 0.05
CA GLN A 117 0.22 18.64 -1.16
C GLN A 117 1.64 18.98 -1.61
N VAL A 118 2.58 18.04 -1.47
CA VAL A 118 4.02 18.28 -1.70
C VAL A 118 4.30 18.71 -3.14
N ALA A 119 3.46 18.26 -4.09
CA ALA A 119 3.58 18.62 -5.49
C ALA A 119 2.91 19.96 -5.86
N ARG A 120 2.30 20.66 -4.90
CA ARG A 120 1.68 21.97 -5.11
C ARG A 120 2.50 23.03 -4.40
N TRP A 121 3.09 23.95 -5.13
CA TRP A 121 3.80 25.12 -4.59
C TRP A 121 3.19 26.40 -5.12
N ARG A 122 3.31 27.46 -4.32
CA ARG A 122 2.71 28.77 -4.62
C ARG A 122 3.66 29.72 -5.33
N SER A 123 4.95 29.44 -5.31
CA SER A 123 5.98 30.28 -5.87
C SER A 123 6.63 29.64 -7.09
N GLN A 124 7.11 30.46 -8.02
CA GLN A 124 7.98 30.03 -9.12
C GLN A 124 9.47 30.17 -8.78
N GLN A 125 9.81 30.83 -7.68
CA GLN A 125 11.19 31.01 -7.25
C GLN A 125 11.72 29.72 -6.63
N ARG A 126 12.85 29.21 -7.16
CA ARG A 126 13.46 27.93 -6.77
C ARG A 126 13.64 27.77 -5.26
N TRP A 127 14.21 28.77 -4.59
CA TRP A 127 14.46 28.72 -3.15
C TRP A 127 13.18 28.71 -2.31
N ARG A 128 12.18 29.46 -2.71
CA ARG A 128 10.86 29.44 -2.04
C ARG A 128 10.16 28.09 -2.21
N ILE A 129 10.28 27.48 -3.40
CA ILE A 129 9.77 26.12 -3.64
C ILE A 129 10.44 25.13 -2.69
N PHE A 130 11.78 25.17 -2.55
CA PHE A 130 12.48 24.30 -1.62
C PHE A 130 12.03 24.51 -0.18
N CYS A 131 11.97 25.74 0.31
CA CYS A 131 11.48 26.04 1.66
C CYS A 131 10.06 25.49 1.88
N GLU A 132 9.15 25.66 0.91
CA GLU A 132 7.79 25.15 1.00
C GLU A 132 7.76 23.62 1.01
N VAL A 133 8.54 22.96 0.18
CA VAL A 133 8.65 21.49 0.15
C VAL A 133 9.21 20.95 1.45
N TYR A 134 10.30 21.54 1.96
CA TYR A 134 10.89 21.12 3.23
C TYR A 134 9.93 21.32 4.40
N ALA A 135 9.24 22.46 4.48
CA ALA A 135 8.23 22.73 5.50
C ALA A 135 7.10 21.69 5.46
N LYS A 136 6.60 21.34 4.28
CA LYS A 136 5.58 20.29 4.11
C LYS A 136 6.09 18.91 4.49
N VAL A 137 7.31 18.57 4.11
CA VAL A 137 7.93 17.27 4.50
C VAL A 137 8.10 17.21 6.01
N LEU A 138 8.59 18.27 6.65
CA LEU A 138 8.73 18.35 8.11
C LEU A 138 7.37 18.20 8.81
N ALA A 139 6.36 18.94 8.37
CA ALA A 139 4.99 18.82 8.89
C ALA A 139 4.46 17.37 8.77
N MET A 140 4.75 16.69 7.66
CA MET A 140 4.36 15.28 7.49
C MET A 140 5.13 14.32 8.40
N VAL A 141 6.41 14.58 8.69
CA VAL A 141 7.19 13.79 9.64
C VAL A 141 6.61 13.95 11.04
N VAL A 142 6.32 15.19 11.46
CA VAL A 142 5.68 15.47 12.76
C VAL A 142 4.30 14.81 12.84
N LEU A 143 3.46 14.96 11.81
CA LEU A 143 2.17 14.30 11.73
C LEU A 143 2.31 12.78 11.87
N HIS A 144 3.28 12.19 11.20
CA HIS A 144 3.51 10.77 11.25
C HIS A 144 3.97 10.30 12.63
N TRP A 145 4.86 11.06 13.26
CA TRP A 145 5.32 10.80 14.61
C TRP A 145 4.18 10.86 15.63
N VAL A 146 3.34 11.88 15.56
CA VAL A 146 2.14 12.00 16.41
C VAL A 146 1.20 10.82 16.20
N LEU A 147 0.96 10.42 14.94
CA LEU A 147 0.13 9.24 14.63
C LEU A 147 0.72 7.94 15.19
N VAL A 148 2.05 7.77 15.14
CA VAL A 148 2.71 6.60 15.71
C VAL A 148 2.51 6.58 17.23
N VAL A 149 2.82 7.68 17.91
CA VAL A 149 2.70 7.76 19.37
C VAL A 149 1.25 7.54 19.85
N THR A 150 0.28 8.10 19.13
CA THR A 150 -1.13 8.04 19.55
C THR A 150 -1.84 6.75 19.14
N CYS A 151 -1.41 6.10 18.05
CA CYS A 151 -2.08 4.91 17.49
C CYS A 151 -1.29 3.60 17.71
N TRP A 152 -0.11 3.65 18.32
CA TRP A 152 0.76 2.49 18.50
C TRP A 152 0.07 1.33 19.23
N HIS A 153 -0.70 1.65 20.27
CA HIS A 153 -1.38 0.66 21.10
C HIS A 153 -2.73 0.16 20.52
N ASP A 154 -3.20 0.76 19.42
CA ASP A 154 -4.46 0.35 18.79
C ASP A 154 -4.29 0.16 17.26
N PRO A 155 -3.85 -1.02 16.82
CA PRO A 155 -3.60 -1.33 15.42
C PRO A 155 -4.89 -1.37 14.56
N LYS A 156 -6.06 -1.36 15.20
CA LYS A 156 -7.37 -1.35 14.51
C LYS A 156 -7.77 0.02 13.98
N ARG A 157 -6.88 1.03 14.02
CA ARG A 157 -7.18 2.39 13.56
C ARG A 157 -6.78 2.61 12.11
N ARG A 158 -7.61 3.38 11.39
CA ARG A 158 -7.29 3.84 10.05
C ARG A 158 -6.45 5.11 10.11
N LEU A 159 -5.17 5.03 9.72
CA LEU A 159 -4.26 6.18 9.66
C LEU A 159 -4.84 7.38 8.88
N ARG A 160 -5.60 7.12 7.81
CA ARG A 160 -6.24 8.18 7.03
C ARG A 160 -7.32 8.92 7.82
N LYS A 161 -8.14 8.22 8.58
CA LYS A 161 -9.15 8.84 9.43
C LYS A 161 -8.52 9.56 10.61
N ALA A 162 -7.46 8.98 11.19
CA ALA A 162 -6.72 9.60 12.27
C ALA A 162 -5.95 10.88 11.84
N ALA A 163 -5.55 10.98 10.58
CA ALA A 163 -4.91 12.19 10.07
C ALA A 163 -5.86 13.39 9.94
N GLN A 164 -7.17 13.17 9.79
CA GLN A 164 -8.15 14.26 9.66
C GLN A 164 -8.29 15.10 10.94
N PRO A 165 -8.53 14.53 12.14
CA PRO A 165 -8.55 15.30 13.39
C PRO A 165 -7.24 16.04 13.64
N LEU A 166 -6.08 15.42 13.35
CA LEU A 166 -4.78 16.07 13.47
C LEU A 166 -4.67 17.34 12.62
N HIS A 167 -5.13 17.26 11.37
CA HIS A 167 -5.13 18.42 10.49
C HIS A 167 -6.10 19.51 10.99
N HIS A 168 -7.24 19.11 11.53
CA HIS A 168 -8.24 20.05 12.08
C HIS A 168 -7.74 20.76 13.34
N HIS A 169 -7.02 20.05 14.19
CA HIS A 169 -6.47 20.58 15.45
C HIS A 169 -5.00 20.99 15.37
N ALA A 170 -4.42 21.10 14.16
CA ALA A 170 -3.00 21.42 13.97
C ALA A 170 -2.59 22.75 14.64
N LEU A 171 -3.39 23.80 14.50
CA LEU A 171 -3.13 25.09 15.11
C LEU A 171 -3.21 25.02 16.65
N THR A 172 -4.21 24.33 17.19
CA THR A 172 -4.36 24.09 18.63
C THR A 172 -3.15 23.36 19.21
N LEU A 173 -2.63 22.37 18.46
CA LEU A 173 -1.40 21.66 18.82
C LEU A 173 -0.18 22.57 18.85
N VAL A 174 0.01 23.38 17.80
CA VAL A 174 1.14 24.32 17.74
C VAL A 174 1.09 25.28 18.90
N HIS A 175 -0.08 25.87 19.20
CA HIS A 175 -0.26 26.76 20.35
C HIS A 175 -0.08 26.07 21.70
N ALA A 176 -0.37 24.78 21.81
CA ALA A 176 -0.17 24.02 23.03
C ALA A 176 1.28 23.58 23.26
N LEU A 177 2.04 23.34 22.18
CA LEU A 177 3.44 22.90 22.24
C LEU A 177 4.40 24.02 22.70
N VAL A 178 4.08 25.28 22.39
CA VAL A 178 4.97 26.41 22.66
C VAL A 178 5.04 26.82 24.14
N PRO A 179 3.93 26.86 24.93
CA PRO A 179 3.98 27.50 26.25
C PRO A 179 4.33 26.58 27.42
N SER A 180 3.97 25.28 27.42
CA SER A 180 4.29 24.38 28.52
C SER A 180 4.04 22.90 28.22
N HIS A 181 4.82 22.04 28.86
CA HIS A 181 4.70 20.58 28.78
C HIS A 181 3.29 20.07 29.17
N ARG A 182 2.64 20.68 30.16
CA ARG A 182 1.29 20.31 30.59
C ARG A 182 0.24 20.57 29.51
N ARG A 183 0.34 21.70 28.78
CA ARG A 183 -0.57 22.01 27.66
C ARG A 183 -0.35 21.08 26.51
N ALA A 184 0.91 20.73 26.23
CA ALA A 184 1.24 19.74 25.21
C ALA A 184 0.64 18.35 25.53
N GLN A 185 0.75 17.89 26.77
CA GLN A 185 0.12 16.64 27.22
C GLN A 185 -1.40 16.68 27.09
N ALA A 186 -2.05 17.77 27.53
CA ALA A 186 -3.50 17.94 27.40
C ALA A 186 -3.95 17.88 25.92
N ALA A 187 -3.20 18.51 25.01
CA ALA A 187 -3.47 18.48 23.58
C ALA A 187 -3.30 17.07 22.98
N VAL A 188 -2.28 16.31 23.44
CA VAL A 188 -2.10 14.91 23.03
C VAL A 188 -3.26 14.04 23.54
N HIS A 189 -3.71 14.21 24.78
CA HIS A 189 -4.86 13.50 25.32
C HIS A 189 -6.16 13.83 24.58
N LEU A 190 -6.38 15.11 24.22
CA LEU A 190 -7.52 15.51 23.39
C LEU A 190 -7.50 14.78 22.03
N LEU A 191 -6.34 14.73 21.38
CA LEU A 191 -6.18 14.00 20.13
C LEU A 191 -6.43 12.51 20.29
N GLN A 192 -5.93 11.90 21.35
CA GLN A 192 -6.20 10.50 21.66
C GLN A 192 -7.70 10.24 21.81
N ALA A 193 -8.43 11.11 22.50
CA ALA A 193 -9.89 11.05 22.61
C ALA A 193 -10.59 11.18 21.25
N CYS A 194 -10.19 12.14 20.42
CA CYS A 194 -10.71 12.27 19.05
C CYS A 194 -10.45 11.01 18.20
N PHE A 195 -9.28 10.39 18.35
CA PHE A 195 -8.95 9.17 17.63
C PHE A 195 -9.75 7.97 18.08
N THR A 196 -10.16 7.89 19.35
CA THR A 196 -11.02 6.78 19.83
C THR A 196 -12.38 6.79 19.17
N ILE A 197 -12.90 7.96 18.82
CA ILE A 197 -14.23 8.14 18.20
C ILE A 197 -14.14 7.97 16.69
N ASP A 198 -13.27 8.73 16.03
CA ASP A 198 -13.26 8.82 14.55
C ASP A 198 -12.33 7.82 13.85
N GLY A 199 -11.32 7.31 14.57
CA GLY A 199 -10.25 6.50 14.01
C GLY A 199 -10.61 5.03 13.74
N ARG A 200 -11.75 4.52 14.22
CA ARG A 200 -12.07 3.08 14.17
C ARG A 200 -12.13 2.53 12.74
N LEU A 201 -11.54 1.36 12.56
CA LEU A 201 -11.72 0.56 11.37
C LEU A 201 -13.17 0.07 11.32
N ASN A 202 -13.89 0.32 10.23
CA ASN A 202 -15.15 -0.35 9.99
C ASN A 202 -14.88 -1.85 9.92
N ALA A 203 -15.51 -2.63 10.78
CA ALA A 203 -15.41 -4.08 10.74
C ALA A 203 -15.80 -4.57 9.33
N ARG A 204 -14.85 -5.20 8.63
CA ARG A 204 -15.13 -5.87 7.39
C ARG A 204 -15.55 -7.29 7.74
N HIS A 205 -16.83 -7.59 7.66
CA HIS A 205 -17.39 -8.91 7.97
C HIS A 205 -16.87 -10.05 7.06
N LYS A 206 -16.29 -9.73 5.90
CA LYS A 206 -15.97 -10.72 4.86
C LYS A 206 -14.48 -11.04 4.66
N GLN A 207 -13.57 -10.24 5.18
CA GLN A 207 -12.12 -10.48 4.99
C GLN A 207 -11.30 -9.99 6.19
N PRO A 208 -10.34 -10.78 6.69
CA PRO A 208 -9.46 -10.36 7.77
C PRO A 208 -8.62 -9.16 7.34
N HIS A 209 -8.33 -8.26 8.29
CA HIS A 209 -7.41 -7.14 8.07
C HIS A 209 -5.96 -7.66 7.99
N THR A 210 -5.10 -6.91 7.31
CA THR A 210 -3.67 -7.23 7.19
C THR A 210 -3.02 -7.52 8.54
N TYR A 211 -3.40 -6.75 9.58
CA TYR A 211 -2.92 -6.96 10.95
C TYR A 211 -3.35 -8.31 11.54
N GLN A 212 -4.59 -8.73 11.32
CA GLN A 212 -5.08 -10.05 11.77
C GLN A 212 -4.34 -11.19 11.05
N LEU A 213 -3.98 -10.99 9.78
CA LEU A 213 -3.19 -11.96 9.03
C LEU A 213 -1.74 -12.04 9.52
N LEU A 214 -1.15 -10.91 9.93
CA LEU A 214 0.20 -10.87 10.49
C LEU A 214 0.30 -11.49 11.88
N LEU A 215 -0.80 -11.49 12.65
CA LEU A 215 -0.85 -12.17 13.96
C LEU A 215 -1.12 -13.67 13.85
N ALA A 216 -1.59 -14.14 12.70
CA ALA A 216 -1.90 -15.55 12.44
C ALA A 216 -0.74 -16.31 11.75
N CYS A 217 0.32 -15.59 11.38
CA CYS A 217 1.59 -16.17 10.91
C CYS A 217 2.55 -16.36 12.06
#